data_e995d2dd754d33d969e7cc50c2101232
#
_entry.id   e995d2dd754d33d969e7cc50c2101232
#
_cell.length_a   1.000
_cell.length_b   1.000
_cell.length_c   1.000
_cell.angle_alpha   90.00
_cell.angle_beta   90.00
_cell.angle_gamma   90.00
#
_symmetry.space_group_name_H-M   'P 1'
#
loop_
_entity.id
_entity.type
_entity.pdbx_description
1 polymer ?
#
loop_
_entity_poly.entity_id
_entity_poly.type
_entity_poly.pdbx_seq_one_letter_code
_entity_poly.pdbx_strand_id
1 'polypeptide(L)'
;KKYAKVNGKKMSLKVKPYFVTYKRSNVRDFLVPAKQAASFLGLKYSYRSDARLVTLGLRNGIEQSATQTRSVDKNEFIDTIGPLAKANYKRTGILASVTMAQAILESGWGQSTLAENGNNLFGMKISLSGNNWAGSAWDGINYYKKSTYEYGGSGRYSIKAKFRKYSCVEDSIEDHSAYLLGAKSGSRKRYAGLTKTKSYKKQLQIIKKGGYATSGSYVNDLCRVIRTYQLTKWDK
;
A
#
# COMPACT_ATOMS: atom_id res chain seq x y z
N LYS A 1 -5.51 32.82 -5.57
CA LYS A 1 -4.95 33.36 -6.83
C LYS A 1 -5.28 32.37 -7.97
N LYS A 2 -5.66 32.89 -9.14
CA LYS A 2 -6.04 32.07 -10.32
C LYS A 2 -4.87 31.83 -11.29
N TYR A 3 -3.65 31.74 -10.79
CA TYR A 3 -2.47 31.45 -11.60
C TYR A 3 -1.42 30.67 -10.83
N ALA A 4 -0.62 29.88 -11.54
CA ALA A 4 0.59 29.23 -11.08
C ALA A 4 1.82 29.81 -11.81
N LYS A 5 3.00 29.70 -11.23
CA LYS A 5 4.27 29.93 -11.92
C LYS A 5 4.93 28.59 -12.22
N VAL A 6 5.29 28.37 -13.48
CA VAL A 6 6.03 27.20 -13.95
C VAL A 6 7.26 27.69 -14.71
N ASN A 7 8.43 27.30 -14.25
CA ASN A 7 9.72 27.79 -14.84
C ASN A 7 9.75 29.33 -14.96
N GLY A 8 9.29 30.04 -13.93
CA GLY A 8 9.23 31.49 -13.90
C GLY A 8 8.07 32.14 -14.66
N LYS A 9 7.39 31.43 -15.56
CA LYS A 9 6.27 31.95 -16.33
C LYS A 9 4.95 31.83 -15.58
N LYS A 10 4.16 32.93 -15.61
CA LYS A 10 2.83 32.99 -15.01
C LYS A 10 1.82 32.32 -15.95
N MET A 11 1.09 31.33 -15.45
CA MET A 11 0.09 30.58 -16.20
C MET A 11 -1.27 30.68 -15.51
N SER A 12 -2.33 30.99 -16.27
CA SER A 12 -3.69 31.10 -15.73
C SER A 12 -4.27 29.72 -15.43
N LEU A 13 -4.96 29.61 -14.29
CA LEU A 13 -5.69 28.42 -13.89
C LEU A 13 -7.15 28.54 -14.31
N LYS A 14 -7.63 27.64 -15.16
CA LYS A 14 -9.05 27.57 -15.56
C LYS A 14 -9.95 27.10 -14.40
N VAL A 15 -9.43 26.26 -13.54
CA VAL A 15 -10.11 25.78 -12.34
C VAL A 15 -9.34 26.25 -11.12
N LYS A 16 -10.05 26.75 -10.12
CA LYS A 16 -9.43 27.20 -8.87
C LYS A 16 -8.85 26.00 -8.12
N PRO A 17 -7.55 26.00 -7.82
CA PRO A 17 -6.97 24.96 -6.96
C PRO A 17 -7.56 25.02 -5.57
N TYR A 18 -7.60 23.89 -4.89
CA TYR A 18 -8.09 23.82 -3.52
C TYR A 18 -7.11 23.07 -2.63
N PHE A 19 -7.19 23.35 -1.35
CA PHE A 19 -6.42 22.64 -0.34
C PHE A 19 -7.22 21.45 0.18
N VAL A 20 -6.54 20.32 0.32
CA VAL A 20 -7.06 19.17 1.05
C VAL A 20 -6.26 19.05 2.34
N THR A 21 -6.95 19.02 3.46
CA THR A 21 -6.33 18.72 4.75
C THR A 21 -6.68 17.29 5.12
N TYR A 22 -5.67 16.46 5.28
CA TYR A 22 -5.87 15.09 5.70
C TYR A 22 -6.13 15.06 7.19
N LYS A 23 -7.30 14.57 7.60
CA LYS A 23 -7.77 14.57 9.00
C LYS A 23 -6.80 13.95 10.02
N ARG A 24 -5.88 13.10 9.57
CA ARG A 24 -4.98 12.35 10.45
C ARG A 24 -3.54 12.85 10.50
N SER A 25 -3.10 13.64 9.55
CA SER A 25 -1.69 14.05 9.45
C SER A 25 -1.45 15.54 9.63
N ASN A 26 -2.51 16.37 9.70
CA ASN A 26 -2.41 17.84 9.60
C ASN A 26 -1.62 18.33 8.37
N VAL A 27 -1.35 17.44 7.41
CA VAL A 27 -0.72 17.80 6.16
C VAL A 27 -1.74 18.49 5.26
N ARG A 28 -1.32 19.58 4.65
CA ARG A 28 -2.14 20.40 3.77
C ARG A 28 -1.57 20.34 2.37
N ASP A 29 -2.23 19.60 1.47
CA ASP A 29 -1.81 19.49 0.08
C ASP A 29 -2.57 20.44 -0.81
N PHE A 30 -1.85 20.97 -1.81
CA PHE A 30 -2.40 21.84 -2.81
C PHE A 30 -2.70 21.06 -4.08
N LEU A 31 -3.97 20.80 -4.34
CA LEU A 31 -4.40 20.01 -5.48
C LEU A 31 -4.68 20.88 -6.69
N VAL A 32 -4.10 20.51 -7.82
CA VAL A 32 -4.36 21.09 -9.15
C VAL A 32 -4.94 19.99 -10.05
N PRO A 33 -5.99 20.27 -10.85
CA PRO A 33 -6.51 19.28 -11.78
C PRO A 33 -5.41 18.73 -12.69
N ALA A 34 -5.31 17.42 -12.78
CA ALA A 34 -4.21 16.71 -13.48
C ALA A 34 -4.05 17.18 -14.96
N LYS A 35 -5.17 17.44 -15.65
CA LYS A 35 -5.14 17.97 -17.02
C LYS A 35 -4.49 19.35 -17.11
N GLN A 36 -4.67 20.21 -16.11
CA GLN A 36 -4.03 21.53 -16.08
C GLN A 36 -2.57 21.43 -15.69
N ALA A 37 -2.24 20.55 -14.71
CA ALA A 37 -0.85 20.28 -14.35
C ALA A 37 -0.05 19.76 -15.56
N ALA A 38 -0.61 18.82 -16.32
CA ALA A 38 -0.02 18.31 -17.55
C ALA A 38 0.22 19.42 -18.57
N SER A 39 -0.77 20.30 -18.79
CA SER A 39 -0.63 21.44 -19.71
C SER A 39 0.50 22.40 -19.30
N PHE A 40 0.65 22.65 -17.98
CA PHE A 40 1.72 23.52 -17.46
C PHE A 40 3.11 22.92 -17.62
N LEU A 41 3.21 21.60 -17.49
CA LEU A 41 4.47 20.86 -17.63
C LEU A 41 4.79 20.50 -19.09
N GLY A 42 3.94 20.88 -20.05
CA GLY A 42 4.11 20.51 -21.45
C GLY A 42 3.88 19.03 -21.73
N LEU A 43 3.18 18.33 -20.86
CA LEU A 43 2.89 16.91 -20.97
C LEU A 43 1.59 16.67 -21.76
N LYS A 44 1.51 15.52 -22.45
CA LYS A 44 0.27 14.99 -23.00
C LYS A 44 -0.53 14.34 -21.89
N TYR A 45 -1.80 14.73 -21.74
CA TYR A 45 -2.75 14.15 -20.79
C TYR A 45 -3.72 13.25 -21.51
N SER A 46 -3.91 12.05 -21.02
CA SER A 46 -5.03 11.19 -21.41
C SER A 46 -5.69 10.59 -20.16
N TYR A 47 -7.00 10.36 -20.27
CA TYR A 47 -7.79 9.72 -19.22
C TYR A 47 -8.62 8.60 -19.85
N ARG A 48 -8.50 7.41 -19.27
CA ARG A 48 -9.31 6.25 -19.60
C ARG A 48 -10.33 6.01 -18.51
N SER A 49 -11.59 6.24 -18.80
CA SER A 49 -12.70 6.13 -17.84
C SER A 49 -12.97 4.68 -17.41
N ASP A 50 -12.78 3.73 -18.33
CA ASP A 50 -12.92 2.29 -18.10
C ASP A 50 -11.91 1.76 -17.04
N ALA A 51 -10.70 2.30 -17.06
CA ALA A 51 -9.63 1.94 -16.14
C ALA A 51 -9.42 2.97 -15.02
N ARG A 52 -10.13 4.11 -15.03
CA ARG A 52 -9.87 5.28 -14.15
C ARG A 52 -8.40 5.70 -14.15
N LEU A 53 -7.75 5.58 -15.30
CA LEU A 53 -6.33 5.80 -15.47
C LEU A 53 -6.06 7.19 -16.04
N VAL A 54 -5.18 7.94 -15.38
CA VAL A 54 -4.60 9.18 -15.91
C VAL A 54 -3.18 8.86 -16.36
N THR A 55 -2.89 9.16 -17.64
CA THR A 55 -1.54 9.04 -18.19
C THR A 55 -1.00 10.41 -18.53
N LEU A 56 0.22 10.69 -18.07
CA LEU A 56 0.99 11.89 -18.41
C LEU A 56 2.22 11.47 -19.21
N GLY A 57 2.35 11.98 -20.44
CA GLY A 57 3.46 11.64 -21.33
C GLY A 57 4.10 12.88 -21.94
N LEU A 58 5.34 12.78 -22.43
CA LEU A 58 6.00 13.84 -23.17
C LEU A 58 5.26 14.10 -24.51
N ARG A 59 5.18 15.36 -24.94
CA ARG A 59 4.48 15.75 -26.18
C ARG A 59 5.14 15.24 -27.45
N ASN A 60 6.44 15.02 -27.43
CA ASN A 60 7.18 14.49 -28.57
C ASN A 60 7.34 12.98 -28.37
N GLY A 61 6.53 12.25 -29.15
CA GLY A 61 6.29 10.85 -29.04
C GLY A 61 7.52 9.95 -28.90
N ILE A 62 7.35 9.03 -28.01
CA ILE A 62 7.61 7.65 -28.33
C ILE A 62 6.33 6.92 -27.98
N GLU A 63 5.53 6.59 -28.98
CA GLU A 63 4.59 5.51 -28.89
C GLU A 63 5.43 4.23 -28.75
N GLN A 64 5.88 3.95 -27.53
CA GLN A 64 6.31 2.60 -27.22
C GLN A 64 5.04 1.79 -27.01
N SER A 65 4.79 0.96 -27.99
CA SER A 65 3.85 -0.16 -27.96
C SER A 65 3.91 -0.82 -26.56
N ALA A 66 2.81 -0.73 -25.83
CA ALA A 66 2.69 -1.29 -24.50
C ALA A 66 2.50 -2.82 -24.55
N THR A 67 3.54 -3.51 -25.01
CA THR A 67 3.72 -4.95 -24.85
C THR A 67 5.11 -5.24 -24.28
N GLN A 68 5.61 -4.35 -23.43
CA GLN A 68 6.67 -4.71 -22.51
C GLN A 68 6.04 -5.17 -21.22
N THR A 69 6.22 -6.44 -20.90
CA THR A 69 6.16 -6.95 -19.53
C THR A 69 6.96 -5.98 -18.66
N ARG A 70 6.26 -5.14 -17.90
CA ARG A 70 6.91 -4.19 -16.99
C ARG A 70 7.72 -5.01 -16.01
N SER A 71 9.04 -5.07 -16.19
CA SER A 71 9.91 -5.57 -15.15
C SER A 71 9.70 -4.69 -13.92
N VAL A 72 9.38 -5.34 -12.80
CA VAL A 72 9.19 -4.62 -11.52
C VAL A 72 10.48 -3.89 -11.20
N ASP A 73 10.46 -2.58 -11.16
CA ASP A 73 11.55 -1.87 -10.51
C ASP A 73 11.40 -2.02 -9.00
N LYS A 74 12.15 -2.98 -8.46
CA LYS A 74 12.14 -3.31 -7.03
C LYS A 74 12.67 -2.16 -6.19
N ASN A 75 13.57 -1.35 -6.73
CA ASN A 75 14.10 -0.18 -6.03
C ASN A 75 13.03 0.92 -5.97
N GLU A 76 12.32 1.17 -7.07
CA GLU A 76 11.19 2.12 -7.09
C GLU A 76 10.12 1.74 -6.05
N PHE A 77 9.78 0.45 -5.95
CA PHE A 77 8.83 -0.01 -4.93
C PHE A 77 9.36 0.22 -3.51
N ILE A 78 10.63 -0.13 -3.24
CA ILE A 78 11.27 0.09 -1.93
C ILE A 78 11.29 1.57 -1.57
N ASP A 79 11.66 2.44 -2.51
CA ASP A 79 11.75 3.89 -2.29
C ASP A 79 10.38 4.52 -2.10
N THR A 80 9.34 3.95 -2.70
CA THR A 80 7.95 4.38 -2.50
C THR A 80 7.43 4.00 -1.12
N ILE A 81 7.59 2.73 -0.70
CA ILE A 81 6.99 2.28 0.57
C ILE A 81 7.88 2.50 1.79
N GLY A 82 9.19 2.68 1.61
CA GLY A 82 10.16 2.83 2.69
C GLY A 82 9.85 4.01 3.63
N PRO A 83 9.66 5.24 3.11
CA PRO A 83 9.28 6.39 3.93
C PRO A 83 7.97 6.18 4.71
N LEU A 84 6.96 5.56 4.08
CA LEU A 84 5.67 5.26 4.69
C LEU A 84 5.81 4.24 5.81
N ALA A 85 6.55 3.16 5.56
CA ALA A 85 6.83 2.14 6.56
C ALA A 85 7.64 2.69 7.74
N LYS A 86 8.62 3.58 7.49
CA LYS A 86 9.38 4.26 8.53
C LYS A 86 8.50 5.18 9.39
N ALA A 87 7.63 5.97 8.77
CA ALA A 87 6.69 6.82 9.50
C ALA A 87 5.74 5.95 10.36
N ASN A 88 5.23 4.85 9.80
CA ASN A 88 4.40 3.90 10.51
C ASN A 88 5.14 3.22 11.67
N TYR A 89 6.42 2.83 11.52
CA TYR A 89 7.24 2.28 12.59
C TYR A 89 7.37 3.25 13.77
N LYS A 90 7.60 4.52 13.52
CA LYS A 90 7.68 5.55 14.58
C LYS A 90 6.39 5.64 15.41
N ARG A 91 5.24 5.44 14.79
CA ARG A 91 3.93 5.49 15.46
C ARG A 91 3.57 4.19 16.18
N THR A 92 3.93 3.04 15.60
CA THR A 92 3.40 1.73 16.00
C THR A 92 4.39 0.85 16.74
N GLY A 93 5.69 1.04 16.51
CA GLY A 93 6.75 0.16 16.99
C GLY A 93 6.93 -1.14 16.17
N ILE A 94 6.12 -1.33 15.09
CA ILE A 94 6.33 -2.41 14.13
C ILE A 94 7.45 -1.97 13.20
N LEU A 95 8.55 -2.71 13.13
CA LEU A 95 9.72 -2.35 12.33
C LEU A 95 9.36 -2.12 10.85
N ALA A 96 9.92 -1.07 10.28
CA ALA A 96 9.71 -0.74 8.87
C ALA A 96 10.14 -1.89 7.96
N SER A 97 11.28 -2.53 8.27
CA SER A 97 11.76 -3.70 7.53
C SER A 97 10.77 -4.86 7.54
N VAL A 98 10.04 -5.08 8.63
CA VAL A 98 9.00 -6.11 8.74
C VAL A 98 7.81 -5.76 7.85
N THR A 99 7.28 -4.54 7.97
CA THR A 99 6.16 -4.05 7.15
C THR A 99 6.49 -4.11 5.66
N MET A 100 7.69 -3.66 5.26
CA MET A 100 8.13 -3.67 3.87
C MET A 100 8.28 -5.09 3.33
N ALA A 101 8.89 -6.01 4.09
CA ALA A 101 9.07 -7.39 3.66
C ALA A 101 7.72 -8.10 3.47
N GLN A 102 6.76 -7.88 4.36
CA GLN A 102 5.40 -8.40 4.19
C GLN A 102 4.73 -7.79 2.96
N ALA A 103 4.81 -6.46 2.75
CA ALA A 103 4.27 -5.82 1.56
C ALA A 103 4.85 -6.40 0.26
N ILE A 104 6.16 -6.62 0.21
CA ILE A 104 6.86 -7.23 -0.94
C ILE A 104 6.33 -8.63 -1.21
N LEU A 105 6.26 -9.48 -0.18
CA LEU A 105 5.84 -10.88 -0.34
C LEU A 105 4.35 -11.00 -0.72
N GLU A 106 3.49 -10.30 0.01
CA GLU A 106 2.02 -10.42 -0.13
C GLU A 106 1.49 -9.76 -1.42
N SER A 107 2.12 -8.70 -1.87
CA SER A 107 1.69 -7.97 -3.08
C SER A 107 2.46 -8.34 -4.34
N GLY A 108 3.51 -9.16 -4.25
CA GLY A 108 4.41 -9.39 -5.37
C GLY A 108 5.02 -8.07 -5.87
N TRP A 109 5.62 -7.30 -4.98
CA TRP A 109 6.20 -5.99 -5.31
C TRP A 109 5.17 -4.96 -5.81
N GLY A 110 3.98 -4.98 -5.24
CA GLY A 110 2.90 -4.07 -5.63
C GLY A 110 2.18 -4.44 -6.93
N GLN A 111 2.55 -5.55 -7.59
CA GLN A 111 1.98 -5.96 -8.89
C GLN A 111 0.75 -6.85 -8.78
N SER A 112 0.36 -7.25 -7.59
CA SER A 112 -0.87 -8.02 -7.46
C SER A 112 -2.08 -7.15 -7.84
N THR A 113 -3.09 -7.77 -8.45
CA THR A 113 -4.34 -7.08 -8.80
C THR A 113 -4.97 -6.33 -7.62
N LEU A 114 -4.76 -6.82 -6.39
CA LEU A 114 -5.24 -6.15 -5.18
C LEU A 114 -4.42 -4.89 -4.86
N ALA A 115 -3.12 -4.93 -5.07
CA ALA A 115 -2.26 -3.77 -4.88
C ALA A 115 -2.56 -2.70 -5.94
N GLU A 116 -2.64 -3.08 -7.21
CA GLU A 116 -2.87 -2.14 -8.32
C GLU A 116 -4.25 -1.48 -8.30
N ASN A 117 -5.30 -2.26 -8.06
CA ASN A 117 -6.68 -1.75 -8.17
C ASN A 117 -7.31 -1.38 -6.84
N GLY A 118 -6.69 -1.75 -5.72
CA GLY A 118 -7.24 -1.54 -4.39
C GLY A 118 -6.26 -0.94 -3.39
N ASN A 119 -5.02 -0.61 -3.78
CA ASN A 119 -3.96 -0.18 -2.88
C ASN A 119 -3.76 -1.13 -1.68
N ASN A 120 -4.14 -2.42 -1.84
CA ASN A 120 -4.15 -3.41 -0.76
C ASN A 120 -2.92 -4.30 -0.85
N LEU A 121 -1.86 -3.90 -0.18
CA LEU A 121 -0.56 -4.58 -0.22
C LEU A 121 -0.53 -5.90 0.56
N PHE A 122 -1.44 -6.10 1.52
CA PHE A 122 -1.38 -7.21 2.47
C PHE A 122 -2.53 -8.22 2.33
N GLY A 123 -3.33 -8.09 1.28
CA GLY A 123 -4.46 -8.99 1.07
C GLY A 123 -5.53 -8.90 2.15
N MET A 124 -5.72 -7.74 2.76
CA MET A 124 -6.68 -7.52 3.84
C MET A 124 -8.12 -7.75 3.36
N LYS A 125 -8.78 -8.78 3.89
CA LYS A 125 -10.21 -9.05 3.61
C LYS A 125 -11.10 -8.14 4.45
N ILE A 126 -12.33 -7.88 4.00
CA ILE A 126 -13.32 -7.10 4.77
C ILE A 126 -13.77 -7.83 6.03
N SER A 127 -13.83 -9.16 6.00
CA SER A 127 -14.29 -10.04 7.09
C SER A 127 -13.12 -10.80 7.72
N LEU A 128 -12.13 -10.07 8.24
CA LEU A 128 -11.06 -10.70 9.01
C LEU A 128 -11.50 -10.99 10.43
N SER A 129 -11.00 -12.08 10.98
CA SER A 129 -11.09 -12.38 12.40
C SER A 129 -10.46 -11.23 13.21
N GLY A 130 -11.19 -10.68 14.17
CA GLY A 130 -10.76 -9.48 14.90
C GLY A 130 -10.89 -8.18 14.09
N ASN A 131 -11.86 -8.13 13.19
CA ASN A 131 -12.11 -7.02 12.28
C ASN A 131 -12.38 -5.66 12.96
N ASN A 132 -12.81 -5.68 14.20
CA ASN A 132 -13.18 -4.49 14.99
C ASN A 132 -12.00 -3.98 15.81
N TRP A 133 -10.85 -3.73 15.18
CA TRP A 133 -9.72 -3.09 15.85
C TRP A 133 -9.79 -1.56 15.71
N ALA A 134 -9.37 -0.88 16.76
CA ALA A 134 -9.29 0.58 16.74
C ALA A 134 -8.18 1.05 15.79
N GLY A 135 -8.40 2.19 15.13
CA GLY A 135 -7.41 2.82 14.27
C GLY A 135 -7.32 2.24 12.86
N SER A 136 -8.32 1.45 12.41
CA SER A 136 -8.39 1.04 11.02
C SER A 136 -8.43 2.24 10.08
N ALA A 137 -7.59 2.24 9.05
CA ALA A 137 -7.58 3.26 8.01
C ALA A 137 -8.52 2.93 6.83
N TRP A 138 -9.15 1.76 6.86
CA TRP A 138 -10.19 1.42 5.88
C TRP A 138 -11.48 2.16 6.19
N ASP A 139 -12.15 2.66 5.14
CA ASP A 139 -13.39 3.44 5.24
C ASP A 139 -14.65 2.61 5.65
N GLY A 140 -14.50 1.29 5.72
CA GLY A 140 -15.60 0.37 6.05
C GLY A 140 -16.54 0.06 4.89
N ILE A 141 -16.36 0.66 3.71
CA ILE A 141 -17.32 0.63 2.60
C ILE A 141 -16.69 0.07 1.33
N ASN A 142 -15.57 0.65 0.89
CA ASN A 142 -14.97 0.32 -0.39
C ASN A 142 -14.22 -1.00 -0.37
N TYR A 143 -14.53 -1.88 -1.33
CA TYR A 143 -13.88 -3.18 -1.46
C TYR A 143 -13.66 -3.57 -2.91
N TYR A 144 -12.68 -4.45 -3.10
CA TYR A 144 -12.38 -5.12 -4.36
C TYR A 144 -12.85 -6.58 -4.29
N LYS A 145 -13.61 -7.03 -5.29
CA LYS A 145 -14.03 -8.45 -5.40
C LYS A 145 -12.99 -9.22 -6.20
N LYS A 146 -12.48 -10.30 -5.65
CA LYS A 146 -11.52 -11.18 -6.34
C LYS A 146 -11.96 -12.63 -6.16
N SER A 147 -11.91 -13.42 -7.25
CA SER A 147 -12.01 -14.87 -7.15
C SER A 147 -10.73 -15.40 -6.50
N THR A 148 -10.88 -16.20 -5.48
CA THR A 148 -9.80 -16.89 -4.81
C THR A 148 -10.18 -18.35 -4.64
N TYR A 149 -9.21 -19.20 -4.32
CA TYR A 149 -9.45 -20.61 -4.08
C TYR A 149 -9.28 -20.90 -2.60
N GLU A 150 -10.20 -21.68 -2.07
CA GLU A 150 -10.07 -22.24 -0.73
C GLU A 150 -10.08 -23.79 -0.82
N TYR A 151 -9.48 -24.42 0.17
CA TYR A 151 -9.43 -25.87 0.28
C TYR A 151 -10.35 -26.31 1.40
N GLY A 152 -11.32 -27.15 1.08
CA GLY A 152 -12.25 -27.79 2.03
C GLY A 152 -12.14 -29.30 1.98
N GLY A 153 -12.96 -30.00 2.79
CA GLY A 153 -12.95 -31.47 2.85
C GLY A 153 -13.22 -32.17 1.52
N SER A 154 -13.83 -31.48 0.55
CA SER A 154 -14.11 -31.99 -0.81
C SER A 154 -13.14 -31.47 -1.89
N GLY A 155 -12.04 -30.84 -1.51
CA GLY A 155 -11.04 -30.33 -2.44
C GLY A 155 -11.00 -28.81 -2.62
N ARG A 156 -10.41 -28.35 -3.72
CA ARG A 156 -10.24 -26.93 -4.06
C ARG A 156 -11.51 -26.38 -4.72
N TYR A 157 -12.05 -25.28 -4.17
CA TYR A 157 -13.19 -24.60 -4.76
C TYR A 157 -12.96 -23.08 -4.87
N SER A 158 -13.56 -22.46 -5.88
CA SER A 158 -13.45 -21.03 -6.11
C SER A 158 -14.49 -20.27 -5.28
N ILE A 159 -14.05 -19.25 -4.58
CA ILE A 159 -14.92 -18.30 -3.89
C ILE A 159 -14.65 -16.86 -4.34
N LYS A 160 -15.68 -16.03 -4.30
CA LYS A 160 -15.53 -14.58 -4.50
C LYS A 160 -15.32 -13.94 -3.14
N ALA A 161 -14.07 -13.61 -2.82
CA ALA A 161 -13.74 -12.90 -1.60
C ALA A 161 -13.76 -11.38 -1.82
N LYS A 162 -14.17 -10.65 -0.77
CA LYS A 162 -14.13 -9.18 -0.73
C LYS A 162 -12.88 -8.74 0.05
N PHE A 163 -12.08 -7.91 -0.57
CA PHE A 163 -10.87 -7.35 0.01
C PHE A 163 -11.04 -5.86 0.21
N ARG A 164 -10.47 -5.30 1.27
CA ARG A 164 -10.48 -3.86 1.53
C ARG A 164 -9.86 -3.11 0.35
N LYS A 165 -10.46 -1.99 -0.01
CA LYS A 165 -9.89 -1.05 -0.97
C LYS A 165 -9.57 0.23 -0.23
N TYR A 166 -8.32 0.71 -0.41
CA TYR A 166 -7.82 1.90 0.26
C TYR A 166 -7.68 3.06 -0.72
N SER A 167 -7.70 4.28 -0.20
CA SER A 167 -7.52 5.50 -0.99
C SER A 167 -6.08 5.63 -1.49
N CYS A 168 -5.12 5.16 -0.69
CA CYS A 168 -3.69 5.15 -1.01
C CYS A 168 -2.98 3.98 -0.34
N VAL A 169 -1.73 3.77 -0.70
CA VAL A 169 -0.86 2.72 -0.14
C VAL A 169 -0.58 2.95 1.36
N GLU A 170 -0.50 4.20 1.80
CA GLU A 170 -0.30 4.54 3.20
C GLU A 170 -1.43 4.00 4.08
N ASP A 171 -2.70 4.17 3.66
CA ASP A 171 -3.87 3.63 4.36
C ASP A 171 -3.77 2.10 4.52
N SER A 172 -3.26 1.40 3.51
CA SER A 172 -3.04 -0.05 3.58
C SER A 172 -1.99 -0.44 4.63
N ILE A 173 -0.89 0.31 4.71
CA ILE A 173 0.17 0.10 5.71
C ILE A 173 -0.37 0.40 7.12
N GLU A 174 -1.13 1.48 7.29
CA GLU A 174 -1.72 1.85 8.57
C GLU A 174 -2.74 0.81 9.06
N ASP A 175 -3.65 0.39 8.19
CA ASP A 175 -4.67 -0.60 8.54
C ASP A 175 -4.07 -1.96 8.88
N HIS A 176 -3.07 -2.40 8.13
CA HIS A 176 -2.32 -3.61 8.44
C HIS A 176 -1.67 -3.56 9.82
N SER A 177 -1.06 -2.44 10.17
CA SER A 177 -0.45 -2.25 11.48
C SER A 177 -1.49 -2.17 12.60
N ALA A 178 -2.61 -1.48 12.37
CA ALA A 178 -3.74 -1.45 13.30
C ALA A 178 -4.29 -2.87 13.54
N TYR A 179 -4.40 -3.68 12.48
CA TYR A 179 -4.76 -5.09 12.61
C TYR A 179 -3.77 -5.86 13.49
N LEU A 180 -2.46 -5.79 13.21
CA LEU A 180 -1.46 -6.52 14.01
C LEU A 180 -1.46 -6.11 15.49
N LEU A 181 -1.77 -4.86 15.79
CA LEU A 181 -1.82 -4.34 17.16
C LEU A 181 -3.15 -4.61 17.88
N GLY A 182 -4.24 -4.70 17.12
CA GLY A 182 -5.61 -4.77 17.65
C GLY A 182 -6.27 -6.14 17.60
N ALA A 183 -5.85 -7.03 16.68
CA ALA A 183 -6.47 -8.32 16.50
C ALA A 183 -6.40 -9.20 17.76
N LYS A 184 -7.52 -9.87 18.06
CA LYS A 184 -7.67 -10.72 19.24
C LYS A 184 -7.93 -12.18 18.85
N SER A 185 -7.56 -13.11 19.73
CA SER A 185 -7.99 -14.49 19.74
C SER A 185 -8.63 -14.73 21.11
N GLY A 186 -9.96 -14.79 21.16
CA GLY A 186 -10.71 -14.65 22.40
C GLY A 186 -10.45 -13.29 23.05
N SER A 187 -10.13 -13.25 24.34
CA SER A 187 -9.81 -12.03 25.08
C SER A 187 -8.35 -11.54 24.91
N ARG A 188 -7.46 -12.36 24.36
CA ARG A 188 -6.02 -12.07 24.29
C ARG A 188 -5.65 -11.43 22.96
N LYS A 189 -4.67 -10.49 22.99
CA LYS A 189 -4.06 -9.94 21.76
C LYS A 189 -3.37 -11.06 20.98
N ARG A 190 -3.70 -11.21 19.70
CA ARG A 190 -3.18 -12.26 18.82
C ARG A 190 -1.66 -12.18 18.64
N TYR A 191 -1.13 -10.98 18.55
CA TYR A 191 0.28 -10.68 18.31
C TYR A 191 0.92 -10.02 19.55
N ALA A 192 0.60 -10.52 20.74
CA ALA A 192 1.12 -9.97 22.00
C ALA A 192 2.66 -9.94 22.00
N GLY A 193 3.23 -8.82 22.45
CA GLY A 193 4.68 -8.63 22.50
C GLY A 193 5.34 -8.18 21.21
N LEU A 194 4.59 -7.98 20.12
CA LEU A 194 5.12 -7.60 18.80
C LEU A 194 6.04 -6.37 18.86
N THR A 195 5.64 -5.34 19.56
CA THR A 195 6.39 -4.07 19.65
C THR A 195 7.41 -4.03 20.79
N LYS A 196 7.49 -5.09 21.62
CA LYS A 196 8.45 -5.18 22.72
C LYS A 196 9.85 -5.59 22.28
N THR A 197 10.07 -5.89 21.00
CA THR A 197 11.36 -6.30 20.45
C THR A 197 11.76 -5.44 19.26
N LYS A 198 13.05 -5.14 19.16
CA LYS A 198 13.68 -4.48 18.00
C LYS A 198 14.32 -5.49 17.03
N SER A 199 14.09 -6.78 17.21
CA SER A 199 14.54 -7.81 16.29
C SER A 199 13.45 -8.12 15.27
N TYR A 200 13.69 -7.83 13.99
CA TYR A 200 12.76 -8.16 12.91
C TYR A 200 12.43 -9.67 12.90
N LYS A 201 13.42 -10.53 13.14
CA LYS A 201 13.20 -11.98 13.20
C LYS A 201 12.21 -12.36 14.32
N LYS A 202 12.35 -11.75 15.51
CA LYS A 202 11.41 -11.99 16.61
C LYS A 202 10.01 -11.43 16.30
N GLN A 203 9.91 -10.24 15.68
CA GLN A 203 8.61 -9.70 15.26
C GLN A 203 7.93 -10.65 14.26
N LEU A 204 8.64 -11.14 13.25
CA LEU A 204 8.12 -12.09 12.27
C LEU A 204 7.68 -13.43 12.91
N GLN A 205 8.43 -13.93 13.90
CA GLN A 205 8.07 -15.14 14.66
C GLN A 205 6.75 -14.93 15.42
N ILE A 206 6.57 -13.77 16.06
CA ILE A 206 5.32 -13.43 16.77
C ILE A 206 4.15 -13.36 15.78
N ILE A 207 4.34 -12.71 14.63
CA ILE A 207 3.33 -12.59 13.57
C ILE A 207 2.94 -14.00 13.07
N LYS A 208 3.90 -14.86 12.78
CA LYS A 208 3.63 -16.24 12.37
C LYS A 208 2.91 -17.05 13.45
N LYS A 209 3.40 -17.01 14.70
CA LYS A 209 2.79 -17.72 15.83
C LYS A 209 1.35 -17.28 16.08
N GLY A 210 1.03 -16.02 15.81
CA GLY A 210 -0.32 -15.47 15.85
C GLY A 210 -1.22 -15.93 14.70
N GLY A 211 -0.72 -16.76 13.77
CA GLY A 211 -1.53 -17.33 12.68
C GLY A 211 -1.71 -16.42 11.49
N TYR A 212 -0.79 -15.46 11.24
CA TYR A 212 -0.84 -14.62 10.07
C TYR A 212 -0.63 -15.41 8.77
N ALA A 213 0.28 -16.37 8.80
CA ALA A 213 0.59 -17.25 7.68
C ALA A 213 0.77 -18.71 8.13
N THR A 214 0.35 -19.64 7.28
CA THR A 214 0.45 -21.09 7.52
C THR A 214 1.78 -21.69 7.05
N SER A 215 2.42 -21.08 6.03
CA SER A 215 3.68 -21.57 5.45
C SER A 215 4.79 -21.76 6.48
N GLY A 216 5.46 -22.92 6.45
CA GLY A 216 6.62 -23.24 7.30
C GLY A 216 7.79 -22.29 7.06
N SER A 217 8.00 -21.86 5.81
CA SER A 217 9.13 -21.03 5.39
C SER A 217 8.92 -19.52 5.62
N TYR A 218 7.70 -19.09 5.99
CA TYR A 218 7.29 -17.66 6.04
C TYR A 218 8.33 -16.75 6.70
N VAL A 219 8.79 -17.10 7.91
CA VAL A 219 9.78 -16.28 8.62
C VAL A 219 11.12 -16.22 7.89
N ASN A 220 11.56 -17.36 7.34
CA ASN A 220 12.83 -17.45 6.62
C ASN A 220 12.79 -16.66 5.32
N ASP A 221 11.68 -16.71 4.59
CA ASP A 221 11.48 -15.99 3.34
C ASP A 221 11.50 -14.48 3.57
N LEU A 222 10.79 -13.99 4.59
CA LEU A 222 10.80 -12.58 4.94
C LEU A 222 12.16 -12.11 5.47
N CYS A 223 12.84 -12.93 6.29
CA CYS A 223 14.20 -12.62 6.71
C CYS A 223 15.17 -12.55 5.53
N ARG A 224 15.01 -13.39 4.52
CA ARG A 224 15.79 -13.34 3.27
C ARG A 224 15.54 -12.03 2.52
N VAL A 225 14.27 -11.65 2.33
CA VAL A 225 13.89 -10.38 1.71
C VAL A 225 14.52 -9.19 2.44
N ILE A 226 14.40 -9.14 3.78
CA ILE A 226 14.97 -8.07 4.59
C ILE A 226 16.49 -7.93 4.36
N ARG A 227 17.21 -9.04 4.36
CA ARG A 227 18.68 -9.04 4.17
C ARG A 227 19.05 -8.68 2.74
N THR A 228 18.43 -9.31 1.73
CA THR A 228 18.74 -9.09 0.31
C THR A 228 18.59 -7.63 -0.10
N TYR A 229 17.55 -6.95 0.40
CA TYR A 229 17.25 -5.56 0.05
C TYR A 229 17.65 -4.56 1.15
N GLN A 230 18.40 -5.01 2.15
CA GLN A 230 18.93 -4.17 3.25
C GLN A 230 17.84 -3.29 3.89
N LEU A 231 16.65 -3.85 4.10
CA LEU A 231 15.48 -3.09 4.54
C LEU A 231 15.62 -2.50 5.94
N THR A 232 16.54 -3.02 6.77
CA THR A 232 16.82 -2.50 8.12
C THR A 232 17.33 -1.05 8.13
N LYS A 233 17.77 -0.51 6.99
CA LYS A 233 18.11 0.91 6.86
C LYS A 233 16.93 1.83 7.21
N TRP A 234 15.69 1.33 7.05
CA TRP A 234 14.45 2.05 7.35
C TRP A 234 14.01 1.94 8.82
N ASP A 235 14.64 1.10 9.63
CA ASP A 235 14.35 0.91 11.06
C ASP A 235 15.06 1.95 11.97
N LYS A 236 15.66 2.97 11.40
CA LYS A 236 16.45 4.01 12.10
C LYS A 236 15.69 5.33 12.19
#